data_3882a51c757662901b45882f92d5448d
#
_entry.id   3882a51c757662901b45882f92d5448d
#
_cell.length_a   1.000
_cell.length_b   1.000
_cell.length_c   1.000
_cell.angle_alpha   90.00
_cell.angle_beta   90.00
_cell.angle_gamma   90.00
#
_symmetry.space_group_name_H-M   'P 1'
#
loop_
_entity.id
_entity.type
_entity.pdbx_description
1 polymer ?
#
loop_
_entity_poly.entity_id
_entity_poly.type
_entity_poly.pdbx_seq_one_letter_code
_entity_poly.pdbx_strand_id
1 'polypeptide(L)'
;MVRRKLPPQRTQLTHRQINRLLPFTNAPLFHALQLLATGDSARFHMPGHKGEPLFNTYAEIFAIDFTETYGTGNLYTGEGPIRDAEVAAALYFGASDCFFLTGGSTQGIMAMLATAVGRGGSVLLDRECHKSVCHACALLDITPYFVSAPLIEPFAVSGELPKDEIERQLIDHPDIRAVLITSPTYYGVQRDIPALADLCRAFDKRLLVDAAHGAHFPAVGLPAPVAQGADLAVLSMH
;
A
#
# COMPACT_ATOMS: atom_id res chain seq x y z
N MET A 1 -30.72 -1.63 -18.73
CA MET A 1 -29.30 -2.10 -18.74
C MET A 1 -28.40 -0.88 -18.78
N VAL A 2 -28.00 -0.35 -17.61
CA VAL A 2 -27.14 0.85 -17.51
C VAL A 2 -25.70 0.40 -17.59
N ARG A 3 -25.01 0.67 -18.71
CA ARG A 3 -23.56 0.45 -18.84
C ARG A 3 -22.86 1.43 -17.87
N ARG A 4 -22.33 0.91 -16.74
CA ARG A 4 -21.39 1.64 -15.93
C ARG A 4 -20.16 1.95 -16.80
N LYS A 5 -19.91 3.24 -17.04
CA LYS A 5 -18.62 3.68 -17.58
C LYS A 5 -17.56 3.29 -16.56
N LEU A 6 -16.58 2.48 -16.97
CA LEU A 6 -15.37 2.25 -16.19
C LEU A 6 -14.72 3.62 -15.90
N PRO A 7 -14.16 3.82 -14.71
CA PRO A 7 -13.38 5.02 -14.42
C PRO A 7 -12.27 5.16 -15.47
N PRO A 8 -11.89 6.39 -15.83
CA PRO A 8 -10.82 6.61 -16.79
C PRO A 8 -9.57 5.86 -16.33
N GLN A 9 -8.96 5.12 -17.25
CA GLN A 9 -7.67 4.47 -16.98
C GLN A 9 -6.69 5.55 -16.54
N ARG A 10 -6.10 5.39 -15.35
CA ARG A 10 -5.08 6.30 -14.84
C ARG A 10 -3.94 6.36 -15.87
N THR A 11 -3.68 7.53 -16.39
CA THR A 11 -2.65 7.75 -17.42
C THR A 11 -1.29 7.54 -16.77
N GLN A 12 -0.49 6.60 -17.30
CA GLN A 12 0.90 6.46 -16.88
C GLN A 12 1.65 7.78 -17.11
N LEU A 13 2.40 8.21 -16.10
CA LEU A 13 3.17 9.42 -16.18
C LEU A 13 4.27 9.31 -17.25
N THR A 14 4.44 10.36 -18.01
CA THR A 14 5.57 10.48 -18.92
C THR A 14 6.86 10.80 -18.15
N HIS A 15 8.01 10.37 -18.66
CA HIS A 15 9.34 10.71 -18.11
C HIS A 15 9.50 12.22 -17.82
N ARG A 16 8.84 13.08 -18.58
CA ARG A 16 8.89 14.54 -18.41
C ARG A 16 8.10 15.00 -17.17
N GLN A 17 7.03 14.32 -16.81
CA GLN A 17 6.26 14.59 -15.57
C GLN A 17 7.03 14.06 -14.36
N ILE A 18 7.67 12.90 -14.48
CA ILE A 18 8.55 12.32 -13.48
C ILE A 18 9.70 13.28 -13.12
N ASN A 19 10.40 13.84 -14.14
CA ASN A 19 11.52 14.76 -13.91
C ASN A 19 11.11 16.12 -13.30
N ARG A 20 9.82 16.49 -13.33
CA ARG A 20 9.31 17.68 -12.63
C ARG A 20 9.07 17.44 -11.14
N LEU A 21 8.95 16.19 -10.71
CA LEU A 21 8.70 15.81 -9.33
C LEU A 21 10.01 15.54 -8.54
N LEU A 22 11.15 15.52 -9.21
CA LEU A 22 12.47 15.41 -8.59
C LEU A 22 13.16 16.79 -8.55
N PRO A 23 13.71 17.24 -7.43
CA PRO A 23 14.09 16.50 -6.21
C PRO A 23 13.02 16.52 -5.11
N PHE A 24 13.03 15.51 -4.25
CA PHE A 24 12.10 15.19 -3.15
C PHE A 24 11.91 16.26 -2.04
N THR A 25 12.34 17.46 -2.26
CA THR A 25 12.03 18.60 -1.40
C THR A 25 10.59 19.09 -1.57
N ASN A 26 9.87 18.53 -2.52
CA ASN A 26 8.52 18.95 -2.85
C ASN A 26 7.51 17.94 -2.29
N ALA A 27 6.75 18.36 -1.29
CA ALA A 27 5.60 17.63 -0.75
C ALA A 27 4.31 18.26 -1.29
N PRO A 28 3.80 17.82 -2.47
CA PRO A 28 2.76 18.55 -3.22
C PRO A 28 1.51 18.82 -2.40
N LEU A 29 1.04 17.80 -1.67
CA LEU A 29 -0.14 17.94 -0.82
C LEU A 29 0.12 18.92 0.34
N PHE A 30 1.25 18.80 1.02
CA PHE A 30 1.60 19.69 2.14
C PHE A 30 1.72 21.16 1.67
N HIS A 31 2.38 21.40 0.54
CA HIS A 31 2.47 22.73 -0.05
C HIS A 31 1.11 23.31 -0.45
N ALA A 32 0.24 22.51 -1.03
CA ALA A 32 -1.12 22.94 -1.36
C ALA A 32 -1.90 23.34 -0.11
N LEU A 33 -1.81 22.54 0.96
CA LEU A 33 -2.45 22.84 2.24
C LEU A 33 -1.88 24.09 2.90
N GLN A 34 -0.57 24.32 2.85
CA GLN A 34 0.07 25.54 3.36
C GLN A 34 -0.41 26.79 2.60
N LEU A 35 -0.48 26.72 1.26
CA LEU A 35 -0.97 27.83 0.44
C LEU A 35 -2.43 28.19 0.78
N LEU A 36 -3.28 27.18 0.98
CA LEU A 36 -4.66 27.38 1.40
C LEU A 36 -4.77 27.92 2.83
N ALA A 37 -3.88 27.49 3.73
CA ALA A 37 -3.83 27.95 5.10
C ALA A 37 -3.46 29.43 5.24
N THR A 38 -2.58 29.93 4.34
CA THR A 38 -2.10 31.31 4.35
C THR A 38 -2.94 32.25 3.47
N GLY A 39 -3.94 31.74 2.75
CA GLY A 39 -4.83 32.52 1.90
C GLY A 39 -5.87 33.33 2.68
N ASP A 40 -6.34 34.44 2.10
CA ASP A 40 -7.33 35.34 2.71
C ASP A 40 -8.78 34.82 2.63
N SER A 41 -8.98 33.58 2.21
CA SER A 41 -10.31 33.01 2.01
C SER A 41 -10.96 32.57 3.33
N ALA A 42 -12.16 33.03 3.61
CA ALA A 42 -12.94 32.55 4.76
C ALA A 42 -13.33 31.09 4.60
N ARG A 43 -13.14 30.29 5.64
CA ARG A 43 -13.40 28.85 5.65
C ARG A 43 -14.82 28.55 6.09
N PHE A 44 -15.72 28.29 5.14
CA PHE A 44 -17.09 27.84 5.41
C PHE A 44 -17.28 26.32 5.32
N HIS A 45 -16.24 25.60 4.86
CA HIS A 45 -16.22 24.15 4.75
C HIS A 45 -15.86 23.46 6.09
N MET A 46 -15.97 22.12 6.13
CA MET A 46 -15.44 21.32 7.23
C MET A 46 -13.89 21.33 7.21
N PRO A 47 -13.24 21.12 8.35
CA PRO A 47 -13.76 20.86 9.70
C PRO A 47 -14.31 22.10 10.41
N GLY A 48 -15.08 21.86 11.47
CA GLY A 48 -15.81 22.93 12.21
C GLY A 48 -14.93 23.97 12.89
N HIS A 49 -13.67 23.66 13.23
CA HIS A 49 -12.72 24.61 13.84
C HIS A 49 -12.19 25.69 12.87
N LYS A 50 -12.45 25.57 11.58
CA LYS A 50 -12.11 26.58 10.55
C LYS A 50 -10.63 26.99 10.47
N GLY A 51 -9.73 26.13 10.96
CA GLY A 51 -8.29 26.43 11.06
C GLY A 51 -7.90 27.16 12.34
N GLU A 52 -8.87 27.49 13.20
CA GLU A 52 -8.63 28.15 14.47
C GLU A 52 -8.39 27.09 15.57
N PRO A 53 -7.25 27.12 16.25
CA PRO A 53 -6.96 26.14 17.28
C PRO A 53 -7.73 26.43 18.57
N LEU A 54 -8.31 25.39 19.18
CA LEU A 54 -8.84 25.46 20.53
C LEU A 54 -7.72 25.61 21.58
N PHE A 55 -6.52 25.14 21.24
CA PHE A 55 -5.31 25.19 22.08
C PHE A 55 -4.10 25.52 21.19
N ASN A 56 -3.24 26.42 21.65
CA ASN A 56 -2.06 26.86 20.89
C ASN A 56 -1.10 25.73 20.48
N THR A 57 -1.06 24.63 21.25
CA THR A 57 -0.18 23.48 21.01
C THR A 57 -0.42 22.81 19.63
N TYR A 58 -1.62 22.95 19.06
CA TYR A 58 -2.01 22.30 17.80
C TYR A 58 -2.29 23.28 16.67
N ALA A 59 -1.93 24.56 16.84
CA ALA A 59 -2.25 25.64 15.89
C ALA A 59 -1.84 25.29 14.45
N GLU A 60 -0.64 24.77 14.24
CA GLU A 60 -0.11 24.44 12.92
C GLU A 60 -0.89 23.28 12.26
N ILE A 61 -1.33 22.30 13.05
CA ILE A 61 -2.11 21.15 12.56
C ILE A 61 -3.50 21.62 12.13
N PHE A 62 -4.19 22.40 12.98
CA PHE A 62 -5.51 22.95 12.65
C PHE A 62 -5.47 23.86 11.42
N ALA A 63 -4.38 24.59 11.24
CA ALA A 63 -4.22 25.49 10.08
C ALA A 63 -4.24 24.75 8.74
N ILE A 64 -3.72 23.52 8.67
CA ILE A 64 -3.62 22.71 7.46
C ILE A 64 -4.67 21.58 7.39
N ASP A 65 -5.62 21.54 8.33
CA ASP A 65 -6.71 20.56 8.31
C ASP A 65 -7.85 21.06 7.41
N PHE A 66 -8.03 20.39 6.29
CA PHE A 66 -9.02 20.70 5.26
C PHE A 66 -9.79 19.44 4.84
N THR A 67 -11.01 19.63 4.43
CA THR A 67 -11.77 18.63 3.67
C THR A 67 -11.41 18.70 2.17
N GLU A 68 -12.04 17.85 1.34
CA GLU A 68 -11.99 17.94 -0.11
C GLU A 68 -12.68 19.21 -0.60
N THR A 69 -11.89 20.22 -0.87
CA THR A 69 -12.34 21.51 -1.40
C THR A 69 -11.49 21.91 -2.61
N TYR A 70 -11.84 23.01 -3.26
CA TYR A 70 -11.04 23.51 -4.37
C TYR A 70 -9.58 23.72 -3.93
N GLY A 71 -8.65 23.05 -4.60
CA GLY A 71 -7.23 23.13 -4.32
C GLY A 71 -6.65 22.06 -3.38
N THR A 72 -7.48 21.27 -2.67
CA THR A 72 -6.99 20.14 -1.85
C THR A 72 -6.99 18.81 -2.61
N GLY A 73 -7.86 18.67 -3.61
CA GLY A 73 -8.10 17.40 -4.29
C GLY A 73 -9.06 16.49 -3.52
N ASN A 74 -9.25 15.28 -4.05
CA ASN A 74 -10.07 14.23 -3.45
C ASN A 74 -9.41 12.88 -3.68
N LEU A 75 -9.34 12.04 -2.64
CA LEU A 75 -8.71 10.71 -2.69
C LEU A 75 -9.29 9.79 -3.77
N TYR A 76 -10.56 9.98 -4.15
CA TYR A 76 -11.26 9.09 -5.08
C TYR A 76 -11.23 9.58 -6.53
N THR A 77 -10.93 10.85 -6.78
CA THR A 77 -10.91 11.40 -8.16
C THR A 77 -9.57 11.16 -8.87
N GLY A 78 -8.49 10.97 -8.12
CA GLY A 78 -7.16 10.80 -8.69
C GLY A 78 -6.63 12.05 -9.38
N GLU A 79 -6.96 13.23 -8.88
CA GLU A 79 -6.57 14.53 -9.42
C GLU A 79 -6.01 15.44 -8.32
N GLY A 80 -5.29 16.51 -8.71
CA GLY A 80 -4.79 17.53 -7.83
C GLY A 80 -3.63 17.09 -6.93
N PRO A 81 -3.35 17.84 -5.84
CA PRO A 81 -2.15 17.66 -5.02
C PRO A 81 -2.07 16.30 -4.31
N ILE A 82 -3.20 15.64 -4.05
CA ILE A 82 -3.20 14.27 -3.52
C ILE A 82 -2.62 13.32 -4.56
N ARG A 83 -3.06 13.42 -5.82
CA ARG A 83 -2.52 12.60 -6.90
C ARG A 83 -1.04 12.87 -7.15
N ASP A 84 -0.63 14.12 -7.10
CA ASP A 84 0.78 14.49 -7.26
C ASP A 84 1.63 13.88 -6.13
N ALA A 85 1.12 13.83 -4.90
CA ALA A 85 1.78 13.18 -3.77
C ALA A 85 1.82 11.64 -3.91
N GLU A 86 0.73 11.00 -4.39
CA GLU A 86 0.70 9.56 -4.70
C GLU A 86 1.74 9.20 -5.77
N VAL A 87 1.89 10.04 -6.79
CA VAL A 87 2.90 9.89 -7.85
C VAL A 87 4.31 9.98 -7.27
N ALA A 88 4.57 10.99 -6.43
CA ALA A 88 5.85 11.13 -5.76
C ALA A 88 6.17 9.91 -4.87
N ALA A 89 5.18 9.38 -4.16
CA ALA A 89 5.31 8.16 -3.37
C ALA A 89 5.58 6.94 -4.25
N ALA A 90 4.87 6.79 -5.37
CA ALA A 90 5.12 5.69 -6.31
C ALA A 90 6.56 5.68 -6.80
N LEU A 91 7.10 6.84 -7.18
CA LEU A 91 8.50 6.99 -7.60
C LEU A 91 9.46 6.63 -6.47
N TYR A 92 9.20 7.10 -5.25
CA TYR A 92 10.04 6.84 -4.09
C TYR A 92 10.13 5.35 -3.75
N PHE A 93 9.01 4.62 -3.85
CA PHE A 93 8.94 3.19 -3.57
C PHE A 93 9.25 2.30 -4.79
N GLY A 94 9.51 2.88 -5.97
CA GLY A 94 9.76 2.13 -7.21
C GLY A 94 8.53 1.40 -7.74
N ALA A 95 7.34 1.93 -7.47
CA ALA A 95 6.06 1.40 -7.93
C ALA A 95 5.58 2.09 -9.20
N SER A 96 4.74 1.41 -9.99
CA SER A 96 4.04 2.02 -11.12
C SER A 96 2.93 2.97 -10.68
N ASP A 97 2.33 2.71 -9.53
CA ASP A 97 1.29 3.53 -8.93
C ASP A 97 1.28 3.40 -7.40
N CYS A 98 0.71 4.40 -6.71
CA CYS A 98 0.54 4.43 -5.27
C CYS A 98 -0.84 5.01 -4.93
N PHE A 99 -1.42 4.55 -3.83
CA PHE A 99 -2.71 5.01 -3.32
C PHE A 99 -2.60 5.28 -1.84
N PHE A 100 -2.99 6.47 -1.42
CA PHE A 100 -3.11 6.78 0.00
C PHE A 100 -4.39 6.20 0.58
N LEU A 101 -4.26 5.57 1.74
CA LEU A 101 -5.35 4.90 2.44
C LEU A 101 -5.55 5.51 3.82
N THR A 102 -6.78 5.86 4.16
CA THR A 102 -7.13 6.44 5.46
C THR A 102 -7.58 5.39 6.48
N GLY A 103 -7.92 4.18 6.03
CA GLY A 103 -8.31 3.05 6.90
C GLY A 103 -7.15 2.15 7.32
N GLY A 104 -5.89 2.65 7.21
CA GLY A 104 -4.68 1.93 7.60
C GLY A 104 -4.35 0.74 6.69
N SER A 105 -3.29 -0.01 7.05
CA SER A 105 -2.84 -1.20 6.30
C SER A 105 -3.94 -2.26 6.18
N THR A 106 -4.87 -2.34 7.13
CA THR A 106 -6.01 -3.26 7.08
C THR A 106 -6.87 -3.01 5.84
N GLN A 107 -7.17 -1.74 5.51
CA GLN A 107 -7.90 -1.39 4.28
C GLN A 107 -7.09 -1.79 3.03
N GLY A 108 -5.77 -1.57 3.06
CA GLY A 108 -4.87 -1.94 1.96
C GLY A 108 -4.84 -3.44 1.72
N ILE A 109 -4.74 -4.23 2.77
CA ILE A 109 -4.77 -5.70 2.69
C ILE A 109 -6.10 -6.20 2.11
N MET A 110 -7.22 -5.66 2.56
CA MET A 110 -8.55 -6.01 2.02
C MET A 110 -8.65 -5.66 0.53
N ALA A 111 -8.21 -4.46 0.13
CA ALA A 111 -8.21 -4.03 -1.26
C ALA A 111 -7.28 -4.89 -2.14
N MET A 112 -6.10 -5.21 -1.62
CA MET A 112 -5.11 -6.06 -2.29
C MET A 112 -5.67 -7.46 -2.56
N LEU A 113 -6.27 -8.11 -1.55
CA LEU A 113 -6.89 -9.43 -1.69
C LEU A 113 -8.14 -9.38 -2.59
N ALA A 114 -8.97 -8.36 -2.46
CA ALA A 114 -10.15 -8.18 -3.32
C ALA A 114 -9.76 -8.04 -4.80
N THR A 115 -8.65 -7.36 -5.09
CA THR A 115 -8.17 -7.10 -6.46
C THR A 115 -7.43 -8.29 -7.05
N ALA A 116 -6.53 -8.91 -6.27
CA ALA A 116 -5.64 -9.95 -6.76
C ALA A 116 -6.28 -11.35 -6.72
N VAL A 117 -7.12 -11.62 -5.73
CA VAL A 117 -7.74 -12.93 -5.51
C VAL A 117 -9.22 -12.89 -5.90
N GLY A 118 -9.94 -11.84 -5.49
CA GLY A 118 -11.39 -11.73 -5.70
C GLY A 118 -12.21 -12.63 -4.79
N ARG A 119 -13.51 -12.36 -4.73
CA ARG A 119 -14.45 -13.16 -3.92
C ARG A 119 -14.48 -14.62 -4.38
N GLY A 120 -14.46 -15.54 -3.43
CA GLY A 120 -14.55 -16.99 -3.67
C GLY A 120 -13.27 -17.58 -4.30
N GLY A 121 -12.18 -16.82 -4.39
CA GLY A 121 -10.90 -17.33 -4.87
C GLY A 121 -10.08 -18.02 -3.78
N SER A 122 -8.84 -18.40 -4.11
CA SER A 122 -7.92 -19.05 -3.17
C SER A 122 -6.59 -18.29 -3.09
N VAL A 123 -5.98 -18.28 -1.91
CA VAL A 123 -4.71 -17.60 -1.64
C VAL A 123 -3.79 -18.47 -0.78
N LEU A 124 -2.50 -18.47 -1.08
CA LEU A 124 -1.47 -19.05 -0.20
C LEU A 124 -0.93 -17.95 0.72
N LEU A 125 -0.96 -18.19 2.02
CA LEU A 125 -0.62 -17.22 3.05
C LEU A 125 0.61 -17.66 3.85
N ASP A 126 1.51 -16.72 4.11
CA ASP A 126 2.47 -16.84 5.22
C ASP A 126 1.68 -17.02 6.53
N ARG A 127 2.01 -18.06 7.30
CA ARG A 127 1.32 -18.38 8.56
C ARG A 127 1.41 -17.25 9.59
N GLU A 128 2.42 -16.39 9.47
CA GLU A 128 2.61 -15.20 10.32
C GLU A 128 1.90 -13.94 9.80
N CYS A 129 0.98 -14.08 8.85
CA CYS A 129 0.21 -12.95 8.36
C CYS A 129 -0.59 -12.27 9.48
N HIS A 130 -0.75 -10.96 9.36
CA HIS A 130 -1.57 -10.19 10.30
C HIS A 130 -3.04 -10.65 10.23
N LYS A 131 -3.76 -10.56 11.36
CA LYS A 131 -5.19 -10.95 11.48
C LYS A 131 -6.10 -10.31 10.43
N SER A 132 -5.76 -9.13 9.90
CA SER A 132 -6.52 -8.46 8.83
C SER A 132 -6.60 -9.30 7.55
N VAL A 133 -5.59 -10.14 7.28
CA VAL A 133 -5.59 -11.07 6.13
C VAL A 133 -6.68 -12.12 6.31
N CYS A 134 -6.74 -12.73 7.49
CA CYS A 134 -7.80 -13.72 7.81
C CYS A 134 -9.19 -13.08 7.79
N HIS A 135 -9.34 -11.84 8.30
CA HIS A 135 -10.60 -11.11 8.24
C HIS A 135 -11.00 -10.81 6.78
N ALA A 136 -10.04 -10.42 5.92
CA ALA A 136 -10.31 -10.21 4.51
C ALA A 136 -10.74 -11.50 3.80
N CYS A 137 -10.09 -12.64 4.10
CA CYS A 137 -10.51 -13.94 3.57
C CYS A 137 -11.95 -14.27 3.98
N ALA A 138 -12.31 -14.07 5.24
CA ALA A 138 -13.66 -14.30 5.72
C ALA A 138 -14.72 -13.40 5.06
N LEU A 139 -14.40 -12.09 4.88
CA LEU A 139 -15.31 -11.13 4.25
C LEU A 139 -15.49 -11.35 2.75
N LEU A 140 -14.45 -11.84 2.09
CA LEU A 140 -14.42 -12.06 0.64
C LEU A 140 -14.70 -13.52 0.26
N ASP A 141 -14.97 -14.39 1.23
CA ASP A 141 -15.18 -15.83 1.00
C ASP A 141 -13.98 -16.48 0.27
N ILE A 142 -12.76 -16.05 0.63
CA ILE A 142 -11.51 -16.55 0.05
C ILE A 142 -11.04 -17.77 0.84
N THR A 143 -10.68 -18.84 0.14
CA THR A 143 -10.09 -20.06 0.73
C THR A 143 -8.60 -19.83 0.99
N PRO A 144 -8.14 -19.81 2.27
CA PRO A 144 -6.74 -19.67 2.60
C PRO A 144 -6.03 -21.03 2.66
N TYR A 145 -4.90 -21.17 2.01
CA TYR A 145 -3.87 -22.17 2.25
C TYR A 145 -2.74 -21.53 3.03
N PHE A 146 -1.93 -22.31 3.75
CA PHE A 146 -0.88 -21.76 4.60
C PHE A 146 0.46 -22.42 4.36
N VAL A 147 1.52 -21.59 4.37
CA VAL A 147 2.90 -22.03 4.46
C VAL A 147 3.51 -21.48 5.73
N SER A 148 4.35 -22.28 6.40
CA SER A 148 5.03 -21.92 7.65
C SER A 148 6.52 -21.91 7.44
N ALA A 149 7.19 -20.86 7.89
CA ALA A 149 8.64 -20.82 7.96
C ALA A 149 9.15 -21.60 9.19
N PRO A 150 10.32 -22.22 9.12
CA PRO A 150 10.98 -22.82 10.29
C PRO A 150 11.35 -21.72 11.29
N LEU A 151 11.43 -22.08 12.57
CA LEU A 151 11.87 -21.17 13.62
C LEU A 151 13.40 -21.05 13.65
N ILE A 152 13.88 -19.85 13.88
CA ILE A 152 15.30 -19.54 14.11
C ILE A 152 15.59 -19.70 15.61
N GLU A 153 16.33 -20.73 15.95
CA GLU A 153 16.78 -20.96 17.34
C GLU A 153 17.97 -20.04 17.70
N PRO A 154 18.11 -19.58 18.95
CA PRO A 154 17.23 -19.83 20.12
C PRO A 154 16.11 -18.79 20.27
N PHE A 155 15.88 -17.93 19.27
CA PHE A 155 14.97 -16.78 19.36
C PHE A 155 13.48 -17.15 19.16
N ALA A 156 13.23 -18.35 18.65
CA ALA A 156 11.88 -18.84 18.30
C ALA A 156 11.09 -17.86 17.39
N VAL A 157 11.79 -17.17 16.48
CA VAL A 157 11.19 -16.30 15.46
C VAL A 157 11.14 -17.01 14.12
N SER A 158 10.16 -16.69 13.31
CA SER A 158 9.98 -17.26 11.97
C SER A 158 11.12 -16.87 11.04
N GLY A 159 11.76 -17.86 10.44
CA GLY A 159 12.85 -17.70 9.48
C GLY A 159 12.37 -17.49 8.05
N GLU A 160 13.20 -17.89 7.07
CA GLU A 160 12.85 -17.80 5.65
C GLU A 160 11.75 -18.80 5.28
N LEU A 161 10.85 -18.41 4.37
CA LEU A 161 9.81 -19.29 3.86
C LEU A 161 10.41 -20.37 2.95
N PRO A 162 10.05 -21.65 3.13
CA PRO A 162 10.55 -22.73 2.28
C PRO A 162 9.95 -22.64 0.89
N LYS A 163 10.78 -22.28 -0.09
CA LYS A 163 10.38 -22.04 -1.48
C LYS A 163 9.81 -23.31 -2.13
N ASP A 164 10.39 -24.46 -1.84
CA ASP A 164 9.94 -25.77 -2.30
C ASP A 164 8.54 -26.12 -1.78
N GLU A 165 8.21 -25.74 -0.56
CA GLU A 165 6.88 -25.93 0.00
C GLU A 165 5.85 -25.00 -0.70
N ILE A 166 6.24 -23.75 -0.99
CA ILE A 166 5.37 -22.83 -1.75
C ILE A 166 5.12 -23.40 -3.14
N GLU A 167 6.17 -23.87 -3.83
CA GLU A 167 6.07 -24.49 -5.14
C GLU A 167 5.15 -25.70 -5.12
N ARG A 168 5.32 -26.60 -4.15
CA ARG A 168 4.46 -27.77 -3.95
C ARG A 168 2.99 -27.37 -3.75
N GLN A 169 2.71 -26.37 -2.91
CA GLN A 169 1.34 -25.86 -2.69
C GLN A 169 0.73 -25.30 -3.97
N LEU A 170 1.50 -24.62 -4.81
CA LEU A 170 1.01 -24.09 -6.09
C LEU A 170 0.73 -25.17 -7.12
N ILE A 171 1.46 -26.30 -7.05
CA ILE A 171 1.21 -27.50 -7.89
C ILE A 171 -0.04 -28.21 -7.41
N ASP A 172 -0.16 -28.47 -6.11
CA ASP A 172 -1.25 -29.22 -5.51
C ASP A 172 -2.58 -28.45 -5.55
N HIS A 173 -2.53 -27.11 -5.55
CA HIS A 173 -3.68 -26.20 -5.52
C HIS A 173 -3.61 -25.19 -6.66
N PRO A 174 -3.87 -25.58 -7.91
CA PRO A 174 -3.75 -24.70 -9.09
C PRO A 174 -4.78 -23.55 -9.08
N ASP A 175 -5.83 -23.64 -8.27
CA ASP A 175 -6.84 -22.61 -8.03
C ASP A 175 -6.33 -21.41 -7.21
N ILE A 176 -5.17 -21.52 -6.53
CA ILE A 176 -4.52 -20.40 -5.86
C ILE A 176 -4.24 -19.30 -6.89
N ARG A 177 -4.67 -18.08 -6.60
CA ARG A 177 -4.50 -16.90 -7.48
C ARG A 177 -3.33 -16.02 -7.08
N ALA A 178 -2.96 -16.03 -5.80
CA ALA A 178 -1.89 -15.21 -5.28
C ALA A 178 -1.20 -15.87 -4.08
N VAL A 179 0.03 -15.46 -3.82
CA VAL A 179 0.79 -15.73 -2.60
C VAL A 179 0.90 -14.43 -1.83
N LEU A 180 0.49 -14.41 -0.55
CA LEU A 180 0.63 -13.24 0.32
C LEU A 180 1.60 -13.56 1.45
N ILE A 181 2.64 -12.74 1.56
CA ILE A 181 3.69 -12.86 2.58
C ILE A 181 3.80 -11.59 3.42
N THR A 182 4.37 -11.71 4.62
CA THR A 182 4.75 -10.58 5.47
C THR A 182 6.26 -10.37 5.39
N SER A 183 6.69 -9.19 4.91
CA SER A 183 8.11 -8.83 4.80
C SER A 183 8.33 -7.32 4.87
N PRO A 184 9.10 -6.81 5.89
CA PRO A 184 9.66 -7.59 6.99
C PRO A 184 8.59 -8.09 7.95
N THR A 185 8.88 -9.19 8.65
CA THR A 185 8.05 -9.67 9.76
C THR A 185 8.07 -8.68 10.92
N TYR A 186 7.21 -8.89 11.94
CA TYR A 186 7.22 -8.10 13.17
C TYR A 186 8.60 -8.05 13.85
N TYR A 187 9.39 -9.11 13.72
CA TYR A 187 10.74 -9.22 14.30
C TYR A 187 11.86 -8.75 13.35
N GLY A 188 11.52 -8.18 12.20
CA GLY A 188 12.48 -7.63 11.24
C GLY A 188 13.08 -8.64 10.27
N VAL A 189 12.60 -9.88 10.24
CA VAL A 189 13.07 -10.89 9.27
C VAL A 189 12.53 -10.52 7.89
N GLN A 190 13.42 -10.36 6.92
CA GLN A 190 13.08 -10.12 5.53
C GLN A 190 12.99 -11.44 4.76
N ARG A 191 12.10 -11.50 3.78
CA ARG A 191 11.94 -12.62 2.85
C ARG A 191 12.70 -12.34 1.56
N ASP A 192 13.12 -13.38 0.85
CA ASP A 192 13.70 -13.27 -0.50
C ASP A 192 12.60 -12.96 -1.53
N ILE A 193 12.19 -11.67 -1.57
CA ILE A 193 11.12 -11.22 -2.46
C ILE A 193 11.42 -11.49 -3.93
N PRO A 194 12.64 -11.24 -4.46
CA PRO A 194 12.97 -11.56 -5.83
C PRO A 194 12.73 -13.05 -6.17
N ALA A 195 13.23 -13.96 -5.35
CA ALA A 195 13.06 -15.40 -5.59
C ALA A 195 11.59 -15.85 -5.53
N LEU A 196 10.80 -15.26 -4.61
CA LEU A 196 9.37 -15.53 -4.51
C LEU A 196 8.57 -14.93 -5.67
N ALA A 197 8.96 -13.75 -6.14
CA ALA A 197 8.34 -13.12 -7.32
C ALA A 197 8.60 -13.94 -8.59
N ASP A 198 9.82 -14.46 -8.76
CA ASP A 198 10.15 -15.34 -9.88
C ASP A 198 9.34 -16.65 -9.84
N LEU A 199 9.22 -17.24 -8.65
CA LEU A 199 8.39 -18.43 -8.45
C LEU A 199 6.92 -18.16 -8.78
N CYS A 200 6.32 -17.11 -8.21
CA CYS A 200 4.94 -16.75 -8.49
C CYS A 200 4.70 -16.52 -9.98
N ARG A 201 5.62 -15.85 -10.66
CA ARG A 201 5.57 -15.59 -12.09
C ARG A 201 5.62 -16.85 -12.93
N ALA A 202 6.44 -17.84 -12.53
CA ALA A 202 6.54 -19.14 -13.22
C ALA A 202 5.22 -19.93 -13.17
N PHE A 203 4.40 -19.70 -12.14
CA PHE A 203 3.07 -20.32 -11.97
C PHE A 203 1.90 -19.42 -12.40
N ASP A 204 2.17 -18.26 -13.01
CA ASP A 204 1.15 -17.25 -13.34
C ASP A 204 0.33 -16.81 -12.10
N LYS A 205 1.00 -16.62 -10.97
CA LYS A 205 0.41 -16.16 -9.71
C LYS A 205 0.97 -14.79 -9.34
N ARG A 206 0.22 -14.06 -8.53
CA ARG A 206 0.63 -12.74 -8.03
C ARG A 206 1.33 -12.87 -6.68
N LEU A 207 2.40 -12.11 -6.49
CA LEU A 207 3.05 -11.94 -5.19
C LEU A 207 2.54 -10.67 -4.52
N LEU A 208 1.92 -10.85 -3.36
CA LEU A 208 1.39 -9.78 -2.51
C LEU A 208 2.24 -9.67 -1.25
N VAL A 209 2.60 -8.46 -0.86
CA VAL A 209 3.47 -8.26 0.31
C VAL A 209 2.81 -7.31 1.32
N ASP A 210 2.57 -7.83 2.52
CA ASP A 210 2.32 -6.99 3.70
C ASP A 210 3.66 -6.48 4.22
N ALA A 211 3.97 -5.24 3.89
CA ALA A 211 5.19 -4.54 4.29
C ALA A 211 4.90 -3.40 5.27
N ALA A 212 3.89 -3.58 6.14
CA ALA A 212 3.51 -2.56 7.11
C ALA A 212 4.69 -2.10 7.99
N HIS A 213 5.66 -2.98 8.24
CA HIS A 213 6.87 -2.67 9.01
C HIS A 213 8.07 -2.21 8.17
N GLY A 214 7.93 -2.09 6.84
CA GLY A 214 9.03 -1.84 5.90
C GLY A 214 9.00 -0.48 5.18
N ALA A 215 8.12 0.45 5.55
CA ALA A 215 7.98 1.72 4.85
C ALA A 215 9.25 2.60 4.87
N HIS A 216 10.11 2.43 5.87
CA HIS A 216 11.38 3.15 6.02
C HIS A 216 12.52 2.60 5.16
N PHE A 217 12.37 1.43 4.55
CA PHE A 217 13.45 0.75 3.80
C PHE A 217 14.10 1.63 2.73
N PRO A 218 13.37 2.33 1.85
CA PRO A 218 14.01 3.20 0.86
C PRO A 218 14.82 4.34 1.49
N ALA A 219 14.44 4.83 2.66
CA ALA A 219 15.17 5.88 3.36
C ALA A 219 16.55 5.42 3.89
N VAL A 220 16.74 4.12 4.06
CA VAL A 220 18.01 3.50 4.48
C VAL A 220 18.71 2.74 3.36
N GLY A 221 18.28 2.95 2.11
CA GLY A 221 18.90 2.36 0.93
C GLY A 221 18.51 0.91 0.64
N LEU A 222 17.47 0.39 1.30
CA LEU A 222 16.90 -0.93 1.01
C LEU A 222 15.72 -0.79 0.04
N PRO A 223 15.56 -1.69 -0.95
CA PRO A 223 14.47 -1.58 -1.90
C PRO A 223 13.11 -1.92 -1.27
N ALA A 224 12.05 -1.23 -1.70
CA ALA A 224 10.69 -1.60 -1.36
C ALA A 224 10.29 -2.92 -2.05
N PRO A 225 9.28 -3.67 -1.54
CA PRO A 225 8.87 -4.95 -2.12
C PRO A 225 8.51 -4.89 -3.61
N VAL A 226 7.82 -3.85 -4.04
CA VAL A 226 7.44 -3.66 -5.45
C VAL A 226 8.65 -3.44 -6.36
N ALA A 227 9.68 -2.77 -5.88
CA ALA A 227 10.96 -2.62 -6.59
C ALA A 227 11.74 -3.94 -6.70
N GLN A 228 11.39 -4.93 -5.90
CA GLN A 228 11.97 -6.28 -5.89
C GLN A 228 11.14 -7.29 -6.69
N GLY A 229 10.01 -6.89 -7.28
CA GLY A 229 9.19 -7.73 -8.14
C GLY A 229 7.85 -8.16 -7.56
N ALA A 230 7.46 -7.71 -6.36
CA ALA A 230 6.10 -7.91 -5.86
C ALA A 230 5.08 -7.16 -6.74
N ASP A 231 3.94 -7.80 -7.01
CA ASP A 231 2.86 -7.19 -7.79
C ASP A 231 2.13 -6.09 -7.02
N LEU A 232 1.89 -6.31 -5.74
CA LEU A 232 1.26 -5.35 -4.84
C LEU A 232 1.93 -5.39 -3.47
N ALA A 233 2.04 -4.23 -2.83
CA ALA A 233 2.51 -4.12 -1.46
C ALA A 233 1.67 -3.13 -0.66
N VAL A 234 1.49 -3.41 0.62
CA VAL A 234 0.89 -2.51 1.60
C VAL A 234 1.95 -2.04 2.56
N LEU A 235 2.05 -0.74 2.72
CA LEU A 235 3.00 -0.07 3.62
C LEU A 235 2.24 0.69 4.70
N SER A 236 2.86 0.92 5.85
CA SER A 236 2.34 1.78 6.91
C SER A 236 3.35 2.84 7.29
N MET A 237 2.89 4.08 7.41
CA MET A 237 3.73 5.23 7.75
C MET A 237 3.72 5.56 9.25
N HIS A 238 3.16 4.69 10.09
CA HIS A 238 3.11 4.87 11.55
C HIS A 238 4.42 4.56 12.25
#